data_d623c54609e70b02e166972753c739c6
#
_entry.id   d623c54609e70b02e166972753c739c6
#
_cell.length_a   1.000
_cell.length_b   1.000
_cell.length_c   1.000
_cell.angle_alpha   90.00
_cell.angle_beta   90.00
_cell.angle_gamma   90.00
#
_symmetry.space_group_name_H-M   'P 1'
#
loop_
_entity.id
_entity.type
_entity.pdbx_description
1 polymer ?
#
loop_
_entity_poly.entity_id
_entity_poly.type
_entity_poly.pdbx_seq_one_letter_code
_entity_poly.pdbx_strand_id
1 'polypeptide(L)'
;LVLGLSAPAMAQSAAQPPGQGKVIDQVKKRGKLQVGMASFVPWAMRDKQGGWVGFEIDVAKKLASDLGVELELVPTAWDAIIPSLNASKFDVIIGGLSITSARQESVDFTAPYSRSGVGVTASKKLSSALKWPDDYNKSDVTFTCKRGIAACNEVQKQFPKATLRQFDDAAIAFQEVINGNAHASVASEPAPTFATLQNPEQHVQPTKDYLLNGSEGMALRKGDPDSIAFLDAWIAKANDSGWLKERRDYWFRSRDWAGTIP
;
A
#
# COMPACT_ATOMS: atom_id res chain seq x y z
N LEU A 1 -19.75 -19.93 -64.19
CA LEU A 1 -19.76 -18.81 -63.21
C LEU A 1 -20.38 -19.31 -61.94
N VAL A 2 -19.57 -19.51 -60.86
CA VAL A 2 -20.03 -19.87 -59.51
C VAL A 2 -19.86 -18.64 -58.65
N LEU A 3 -20.96 -18.03 -58.29
CA LEU A 3 -20.98 -16.94 -57.31
C LEU A 3 -20.88 -17.52 -55.89
N GLY A 4 -19.74 -17.28 -55.24
CA GLY A 4 -19.55 -17.56 -53.83
C GLY A 4 -20.21 -16.49 -52.95
N LEU A 5 -21.24 -16.85 -52.19
CA LEU A 5 -21.79 -16.03 -51.11
C LEU A 5 -20.89 -16.13 -49.89
N SER A 6 -20.18 -15.04 -49.58
CA SER A 6 -19.48 -14.88 -48.30
C SER A 6 -20.47 -14.43 -47.25
N ALA A 7 -20.76 -15.28 -46.24
CA ALA A 7 -21.52 -14.92 -45.07
C ALA A 7 -20.64 -14.07 -44.11
N PRO A 8 -21.16 -13.00 -43.46
CA PRO A 8 -20.41 -12.26 -42.47
C PRO A 8 -20.27 -13.11 -41.22
N ALA A 9 -19.04 -13.28 -40.76
CA ALA A 9 -18.75 -13.87 -39.44
C ALA A 9 -19.27 -12.94 -38.33
N MET A 10 -20.35 -13.36 -37.69
CA MET A 10 -20.80 -12.75 -36.44
C MET A 10 -19.73 -12.99 -35.39
N ALA A 11 -19.04 -11.95 -34.96
CA ALA A 11 -18.19 -11.99 -33.79
C ALA A 11 -19.07 -12.32 -32.58
N GLN A 12 -19.00 -13.55 -32.11
CA GLN A 12 -19.58 -13.95 -30.84
C GLN A 12 -18.81 -13.22 -29.74
N SER A 13 -19.47 -12.22 -29.14
CA SER A 13 -19.05 -11.64 -27.86
C SER A 13 -18.95 -12.79 -26.86
N ALA A 14 -17.73 -13.11 -26.43
CA ALA A 14 -17.51 -14.10 -25.39
C ALA A 14 -18.30 -13.68 -24.14
N ALA A 15 -19.31 -14.46 -23.78
CA ALA A 15 -20.06 -14.24 -22.55
C ALA A 15 -19.12 -14.25 -21.36
N GLN A 16 -19.09 -13.18 -20.56
CA GLN A 16 -18.33 -13.12 -19.32
C GLN A 16 -18.79 -14.23 -18.38
N PRO A 17 -17.88 -14.90 -17.66
CA PRO A 17 -18.26 -15.94 -16.72
C PRO A 17 -19.20 -15.39 -15.64
N PRO A 18 -20.20 -16.19 -15.16
CA PRO A 18 -21.14 -15.77 -14.15
C PRO A 18 -20.41 -15.37 -12.85
N GLY A 19 -20.55 -14.09 -12.44
CA GLY A 19 -19.90 -13.51 -11.25
C GLY A 19 -19.12 -12.21 -11.49
N GLN A 20 -18.89 -11.80 -12.72
CA GLN A 20 -18.21 -10.54 -13.08
C GLN A 20 -19.19 -9.40 -13.38
N GLY A 21 -20.09 -9.11 -12.47
CA GLY A 21 -20.76 -7.80 -12.45
C GLY A 21 -19.80 -6.75 -11.88
N LYS A 22 -20.02 -5.47 -12.26
CA LYS A 22 -19.22 -4.33 -11.75
C LYS A 22 -19.13 -4.38 -10.23
N VAL A 23 -17.91 -4.32 -9.68
CA VAL A 23 -17.68 -4.45 -8.23
C VAL A 23 -18.52 -3.44 -7.45
N ILE A 24 -18.55 -2.19 -7.89
CA ILE A 24 -19.33 -1.13 -7.21
C ILE A 24 -20.84 -1.41 -7.23
N ASP A 25 -21.38 -1.95 -8.31
CA ASP A 25 -22.79 -2.32 -8.38
C ASP A 25 -23.13 -3.49 -7.42
N GLN A 26 -22.23 -4.49 -7.33
CA GLN A 26 -22.36 -5.59 -6.37
C GLN A 26 -22.31 -5.10 -4.93
N VAL A 27 -21.37 -4.17 -4.60
CA VAL A 27 -21.25 -3.52 -3.29
C VAL A 27 -22.55 -2.82 -2.93
N LYS A 28 -23.08 -1.98 -3.83
CA LYS A 28 -24.35 -1.26 -3.60
C LYS A 28 -25.54 -2.22 -3.42
N LYS A 29 -25.64 -3.25 -4.25
CA LYS A 29 -26.71 -4.25 -4.17
C LYS A 29 -26.66 -5.06 -2.87
N ARG A 30 -25.46 -5.41 -2.41
CA ARG A 30 -25.24 -6.15 -1.17
C ARG A 30 -25.35 -5.27 0.08
N GLY A 31 -25.23 -3.94 -0.07
CA GLY A 31 -25.25 -2.99 1.05
C GLY A 31 -23.96 -3.01 1.89
N LYS A 32 -22.86 -3.56 1.36
CA LYS A 32 -21.61 -3.74 2.11
C LYS A 32 -20.40 -3.63 1.20
N LEU A 33 -19.38 -2.85 1.64
CA LEU A 33 -18.06 -2.74 1.03
C LEU A 33 -17.06 -3.55 1.85
N GLN A 34 -16.43 -4.55 1.24
CA GLN A 34 -15.37 -5.35 1.84
C GLN A 34 -14.00 -4.83 1.38
N VAL A 35 -13.18 -4.38 2.32
CA VAL A 35 -11.89 -3.75 2.04
C VAL A 35 -10.75 -4.60 2.59
N GLY A 36 -9.88 -5.10 1.70
CA GLY A 36 -8.63 -5.76 2.06
C GLY A 36 -7.57 -4.74 2.50
N MET A 37 -6.97 -4.97 3.65
CA MET A 37 -5.93 -4.11 4.22
C MET A 37 -4.99 -4.90 5.13
N ALA A 38 -3.86 -4.30 5.51
CA ALA A 38 -2.94 -4.87 6.48
C ALA A 38 -2.49 -3.81 7.49
N SER A 39 -2.08 -4.26 8.68
CA SER A 39 -1.53 -3.35 9.70
C SER A 39 -0.22 -2.71 9.22
N PHE A 40 -0.16 -1.40 9.28
CA PHE A 40 1.01 -0.58 9.01
C PHE A 40 0.81 0.84 9.53
N VAL A 41 1.60 1.26 10.51
CA VAL A 41 1.50 2.59 11.15
C VAL A 41 2.09 3.65 10.22
N PRO A 42 1.43 4.79 9.97
CA PRO A 42 0.09 5.22 10.44
C PRO A 42 -1.02 4.97 9.41
N TRP A 43 -0.78 4.09 8.44
CA TRP A 43 -1.71 3.79 7.35
C TRP A 43 -2.96 3.07 7.86
N ALA A 44 -2.76 1.97 8.60
CA ALA A 44 -3.80 1.20 9.28
C ALA A 44 -3.24 0.56 10.55
N MET A 45 -3.88 0.78 11.69
CA MET A 45 -3.41 0.30 12.99
C MET A 45 -4.56 0.15 13.97
N ARG A 46 -4.31 -0.50 15.11
CA ARG A 46 -5.28 -0.59 16.20
C ARG A 46 -5.12 0.58 17.15
N ASP A 47 -6.24 1.17 17.56
CA ASP A 47 -6.27 2.09 18.70
C ASP A 47 -6.26 1.34 20.03
N LYS A 48 -6.24 2.08 21.15
CA LYS A 48 -6.26 1.53 22.50
C LYS A 48 -7.53 0.74 22.83
N GLN A 49 -8.61 0.97 22.10
CA GLN A 49 -9.89 0.25 22.25
C GLN A 49 -9.98 -0.97 21.31
N GLY A 50 -8.94 -1.22 20.50
CA GLY A 50 -8.90 -2.30 19.53
C GLY A 50 -9.60 -1.98 18.21
N GLY A 51 -10.09 -0.75 18.03
CA GLY A 51 -10.67 -0.25 16.78
C GLY A 51 -9.61 -0.05 15.68
N TRP A 52 -10.02 -0.15 14.42
CA TRP A 52 -9.14 0.21 13.31
C TRP A 52 -9.16 1.72 13.06
N VAL A 53 -7.97 2.31 12.99
CA VAL A 53 -7.70 3.73 12.69
C VAL A 53 -6.53 3.86 11.73
N GLY A 54 -6.37 5.03 11.11
CA GLY A 54 -5.29 5.31 10.17
C GLY A 54 -5.80 5.94 8.88
N PHE A 55 -4.88 6.39 8.05
CA PHE A 55 -5.21 7.05 6.80
C PHE A 55 -6.10 6.19 5.89
N GLU A 56 -5.72 4.92 5.69
CA GLU A 56 -6.47 3.98 4.84
C GLU A 56 -7.85 3.66 5.41
N ILE A 57 -7.94 3.65 6.74
CA ILE A 57 -9.20 3.39 7.43
C ILE A 57 -10.17 4.56 7.22
N ASP A 58 -9.66 5.80 7.27
CA ASP A 58 -10.47 6.99 6.99
C ASP A 58 -10.94 7.00 5.53
N VAL A 59 -10.06 6.64 4.58
CA VAL A 59 -10.41 6.51 3.16
C VAL A 59 -11.51 5.46 2.95
N ALA A 60 -11.36 4.28 3.54
CA ALA A 60 -12.35 3.20 3.44
C ALA A 60 -13.70 3.59 4.06
N LYS A 61 -13.68 4.21 5.26
CA LYS A 61 -14.88 4.69 5.94
C LYS A 61 -15.62 5.74 5.11
N LYS A 62 -14.88 6.71 4.55
CA LYS A 62 -15.49 7.75 3.71
C LYS A 62 -16.09 7.16 2.43
N LEU A 63 -15.38 6.26 1.75
CA LEU A 63 -15.90 5.62 0.54
C LEU A 63 -17.17 4.84 0.84
N ALA A 64 -17.22 4.03 1.89
CA ALA A 64 -18.40 3.27 2.28
C ALA A 64 -19.58 4.20 2.65
N SER A 65 -19.32 5.28 3.39
CA SER A 65 -20.31 6.30 3.73
C SER A 65 -20.88 6.99 2.49
N ASP A 66 -20.02 7.39 1.55
CA ASP A 66 -20.45 8.05 0.31
C ASP A 66 -21.23 7.10 -0.63
N LEU A 67 -20.95 5.79 -0.55
CA LEU A 67 -21.73 4.75 -1.24
C LEU A 67 -23.05 4.40 -0.53
N GLY A 68 -23.24 4.83 0.72
CA GLY A 68 -24.40 4.49 1.55
C GLY A 68 -24.44 3.02 1.97
N VAL A 69 -23.26 2.40 2.21
CA VAL A 69 -23.13 0.98 2.54
C VAL A 69 -22.32 0.76 3.82
N GLU A 70 -22.48 -0.42 4.43
CA GLU A 70 -21.66 -0.85 5.56
C GLU A 70 -20.22 -1.10 5.13
N LEU A 71 -19.25 -0.77 5.99
CA LEU A 71 -17.82 -1.11 5.81
C LEU A 71 -17.47 -2.38 6.55
N GLU A 72 -16.85 -3.34 5.84
CA GLU A 72 -16.20 -4.49 6.43
C GLU A 72 -14.70 -4.46 6.09
N LEU A 73 -13.86 -4.31 7.11
CA LEU A 73 -12.41 -4.40 6.94
C LEU A 73 -11.96 -5.86 7.04
N VAL A 74 -11.17 -6.32 6.07
CA VAL A 74 -10.66 -7.70 5.97
C VAL A 74 -9.14 -7.68 6.13
N PRO A 75 -8.62 -7.75 7.37
CA PRO A 75 -7.18 -7.80 7.62
C PRO A 75 -6.56 -9.03 6.95
N THR A 76 -5.51 -8.80 6.17
CA THR A 76 -4.89 -9.84 5.35
C THR A 76 -3.37 -9.69 5.43
N ALA A 77 -2.62 -10.79 5.44
CA ALA A 77 -1.17 -10.75 5.31
C ALA A 77 -0.78 -10.03 4.01
N TRP A 78 0.21 -9.13 4.09
CA TRP A 78 0.48 -8.21 2.99
C TRP A 78 0.92 -8.89 1.70
N ASP A 79 1.73 -9.93 1.81
CA ASP A 79 2.18 -10.75 0.67
C ASP A 79 1.04 -11.55 0.01
N ALA A 80 -0.04 -11.81 0.76
CA ALA A 80 -1.24 -12.50 0.29
C ALA A 80 -2.36 -11.53 -0.15
N ILE A 81 -2.17 -10.20 -0.09
CA ILE A 81 -3.27 -9.23 -0.31
C ILE A 81 -3.81 -9.29 -1.75
N ILE A 82 -2.94 -9.30 -2.76
CA ILE A 82 -3.35 -9.41 -4.18
C ILE A 82 -3.93 -10.78 -4.49
N PRO A 83 -3.29 -11.91 -4.12
CA PRO A 83 -3.93 -13.23 -4.25
C PRO A 83 -5.31 -13.33 -3.61
N SER A 84 -5.51 -12.73 -2.43
CA SER A 84 -6.81 -12.72 -1.74
C SER A 84 -7.87 -11.88 -2.47
N LEU A 85 -7.50 -10.72 -3.05
CA LEU A 85 -8.38 -9.95 -3.93
C LEU A 85 -8.81 -10.77 -5.14
N ASN A 86 -7.87 -11.44 -5.82
CA ASN A 86 -8.14 -12.25 -6.99
C ASN A 86 -8.99 -13.48 -6.66
N ALA A 87 -8.87 -14.01 -5.43
CA ALA A 87 -9.74 -15.06 -4.89
C ALA A 87 -11.09 -14.52 -4.36
N SER A 88 -11.42 -13.25 -4.62
CA SER A 88 -12.69 -12.61 -4.22
C SER A 88 -12.97 -12.64 -2.71
N LYS A 89 -11.93 -12.57 -1.86
CA LYS A 89 -12.09 -12.50 -0.40
C LYS A 89 -12.60 -11.13 0.07
N PHE A 90 -12.43 -10.11 -0.76
CA PHE A 90 -12.93 -8.75 -0.57
C PHE A 90 -13.06 -8.06 -1.94
N ASP A 91 -13.64 -6.87 -1.96
CA ASP A 91 -13.99 -6.14 -3.17
C ASP A 91 -12.83 -5.32 -3.73
N VAL A 92 -12.10 -4.64 -2.84
CA VAL A 92 -11.08 -3.65 -3.16
C VAL A 92 -9.97 -3.68 -2.12
N ILE A 93 -8.74 -3.39 -2.54
CA ILE A 93 -7.64 -3.10 -1.62
C ILE A 93 -7.58 -1.59 -1.38
N ILE A 94 -7.69 -1.18 -0.10
CA ILE A 94 -7.39 0.17 0.39
C ILE A 94 -6.42 -0.01 1.56
N GLY A 95 -5.12 0.12 1.30
CA GLY A 95 -4.09 -0.26 2.27
C GLY A 95 -2.70 0.30 1.96
N GLY A 96 -2.61 1.43 1.24
CA GLY A 96 -1.31 1.99 0.87
C GLY A 96 -0.58 1.17 -0.20
N LEU A 97 -1.33 0.52 -1.11
CA LEU A 97 -0.75 -0.32 -2.14
C LEU A 97 -0.08 0.53 -3.21
N SER A 98 1.25 0.52 -3.25
CA SER A 98 2.03 1.24 -4.26
C SER A 98 1.70 0.72 -5.66
N ILE A 99 1.44 1.63 -6.59
CA ILE A 99 1.25 1.34 -8.00
C ILE A 99 2.61 0.98 -8.59
N THR A 100 2.77 -0.27 -9.05
CA THR A 100 3.98 -0.74 -9.72
C THR A 100 3.61 -1.57 -10.97
N SER A 101 4.47 -1.58 -11.98
CA SER A 101 4.23 -2.36 -13.22
C SER A 101 3.99 -3.84 -12.92
N ALA A 102 4.77 -4.45 -12.01
CA ALA A 102 4.59 -5.84 -11.64
C ALA A 102 3.20 -6.12 -11.02
N ARG A 103 2.68 -5.22 -10.20
CA ARG A 103 1.32 -5.36 -9.62
C ARG A 103 0.23 -5.12 -10.65
N GLN A 104 0.45 -4.18 -11.58
CA GLN A 104 -0.48 -3.90 -12.69
C GLN A 104 -0.66 -5.09 -13.64
N GLU A 105 0.24 -6.06 -13.65
CA GLU A 105 0.03 -7.33 -14.37
C GLU A 105 -1.10 -8.17 -13.76
N SER A 106 -1.34 -8.05 -12.45
CA SER A 106 -2.26 -8.91 -11.70
C SER A 106 -3.57 -8.23 -11.27
N VAL A 107 -3.59 -6.89 -11.18
CA VAL A 107 -4.74 -6.10 -10.72
C VAL A 107 -4.84 -4.80 -11.51
N ASP A 108 -6.03 -4.18 -11.50
CA ASP A 108 -6.24 -2.83 -12.02
C ASP A 108 -6.19 -1.84 -10.85
N PHE A 109 -5.55 -0.69 -11.09
CA PHE A 109 -5.43 0.39 -10.13
C PHE A 109 -6.28 1.59 -10.53
N THR A 110 -6.78 2.28 -9.52
CA THR A 110 -7.33 3.63 -9.69
C THR A 110 -6.20 4.64 -9.95
N ALA A 111 -6.60 5.87 -10.29
CA ALA A 111 -5.74 7.04 -10.13
C ALA A 111 -5.19 7.09 -8.68
N PRO A 112 -4.00 7.68 -8.48
CA PRO A 112 -3.42 7.78 -7.15
C PRO A 112 -4.28 8.65 -6.21
N TYR A 113 -4.61 8.12 -5.02
CA TYR A 113 -5.22 8.90 -3.94
C TYR A 113 -4.20 9.37 -2.88
N SER A 114 -3.00 8.80 -2.92
CA SER A 114 -1.89 9.21 -2.06
C SER A 114 -0.57 9.15 -2.83
N ARG A 115 0.40 9.92 -2.35
CA ARG A 115 1.79 9.88 -2.83
C ARG A 115 2.69 9.82 -1.62
N SER A 116 3.62 8.89 -1.63
CA SER A 116 4.66 8.75 -0.63
C SER A 116 5.98 8.37 -1.31
N GLY A 117 6.99 8.08 -0.53
CA GLY A 117 8.26 7.56 -1.02
C GLY A 117 8.75 6.43 -0.13
N VAL A 118 9.74 5.70 -0.58
CA VAL A 118 10.45 4.73 0.23
C VAL A 118 11.54 5.45 1.00
N GLY A 119 11.37 5.55 2.32
CA GLY A 119 12.34 6.13 3.23
C GLY A 119 13.20 5.07 3.92
N VAL A 120 14.23 5.54 4.61
CA VAL A 120 15.20 4.72 5.35
C VAL A 120 15.34 5.25 6.76
N THR A 121 15.33 4.36 7.74
CA THR A 121 15.86 4.61 9.08
C THR A 121 17.03 3.68 9.33
N ALA A 122 18.08 4.15 9.98
CA ALA A 122 19.31 3.39 10.21
C ALA A 122 19.72 3.41 11.68
N SER A 123 20.43 2.36 12.12
CA SER A 123 21.00 2.24 13.46
C SER A 123 22.16 3.20 13.62
N LYS A 124 22.09 4.13 14.55
CA LYS A 124 23.25 4.97 14.89
C LYS A 124 24.46 4.14 15.30
N LYS A 125 24.23 3.05 16.05
CA LYS A 125 25.31 2.18 16.56
C LYS A 125 26.07 1.50 15.43
N LEU A 126 25.38 0.97 14.42
CA LEU A 126 26.01 0.20 13.34
C LEU A 126 26.37 1.05 12.12
N SER A 127 25.72 2.21 11.96
CA SER A 127 25.82 3.00 10.72
C SER A 127 26.51 4.35 10.89
N SER A 128 26.99 4.71 12.10
CA SER A 128 27.59 6.02 12.37
C SER A 128 28.83 6.33 11.51
N ALA A 129 29.59 5.30 11.10
CA ALA A 129 30.75 5.44 10.25
C ALA A 129 30.45 5.23 8.76
N LEU A 130 29.23 4.82 8.41
CA LEU A 130 28.86 4.51 7.03
C LEU A 130 28.42 5.79 6.28
N LYS A 131 28.92 5.94 5.06
CA LYS A 131 28.53 7.00 4.14
C LYS A 131 27.45 6.48 3.20
N TRP A 132 26.33 7.19 3.17
CA TRP A 132 25.22 6.90 2.24
C TRP A 132 25.56 7.39 0.84
N PRO A 133 25.22 6.63 -0.22
CA PRO A 133 24.71 5.25 -0.23
C PRO A 133 25.80 4.18 -0.29
N ASP A 134 27.04 4.54 -0.60
CA ASP A 134 28.08 3.62 -1.05
C ASP A 134 28.46 2.55 -0.02
N ASP A 135 28.57 2.95 1.26
CA ASP A 135 28.93 2.03 2.33
C ASP A 135 27.77 1.12 2.73
N TYR A 136 26.54 1.40 2.28
CA TYR A 136 25.39 0.54 2.53
C TYR A 136 25.29 -0.62 1.54
N ASN A 137 26.01 -0.60 0.42
CA ASN A 137 26.04 -1.70 -0.55
C ASN A 137 27.22 -2.65 -0.32
N LYS A 138 27.31 -3.21 0.89
CA LYS A 138 28.36 -4.17 1.29
C LYS A 138 27.72 -5.41 1.90
N SER A 139 28.42 -6.56 1.82
CA SER A 139 27.90 -7.87 2.27
C SER A 139 27.71 -7.97 3.79
N ASP A 140 28.38 -7.14 4.56
CA ASP A 140 28.26 -7.05 6.01
C ASP A 140 27.15 -6.08 6.46
N VAL A 141 26.53 -5.36 5.52
CA VAL A 141 25.39 -4.49 5.80
C VAL A 141 24.07 -5.27 5.68
N THR A 142 23.21 -5.13 6.68
CA THR A 142 21.90 -5.77 6.72
C THR A 142 20.80 -4.71 6.70
N PHE A 143 19.91 -4.83 5.73
CA PHE A 143 18.64 -4.12 5.69
C PHE A 143 17.49 -4.99 6.19
N THR A 144 16.45 -4.35 6.70
CA THR A 144 15.18 -5.00 7.03
C THR A 144 14.01 -4.32 6.33
N CYS A 145 12.96 -5.08 6.04
CA CYS A 145 11.70 -4.57 5.50
C CYS A 145 10.54 -5.52 5.85
N LYS A 146 9.30 -5.02 5.72
CA LYS A 146 8.12 -5.87 5.74
C LYS A 146 8.03 -6.66 4.43
N ARG A 147 7.76 -7.96 4.50
CA ARG A 147 7.63 -8.85 3.34
C ARG A 147 6.59 -8.35 2.34
N GLY A 148 6.94 -8.40 1.05
CA GLY A 148 6.01 -8.08 -0.05
C GLY A 148 5.79 -6.59 -0.33
N ILE A 149 6.45 -5.67 0.40
CA ILE A 149 6.40 -4.23 0.08
C ILE A 149 7.39 -3.86 -1.02
N ALA A 150 7.07 -2.81 -1.79
CA ALA A 150 7.94 -2.34 -2.88
C ALA A 150 9.34 -1.91 -2.38
N ALA A 151 9.45 -1.44 -1.14
CA ALA A 151 10.71 -1.04 -0.53
C ALA A 151 11.74 -2.18 -0.48
N CYS A 152 11.32 -3.44 -0.28
CA CYS A 152 12.22 -4.59 -0.28
C CYS A 152 12.89 -4.76 -1.66
N ASN A 153 12.13 -4.59 -2.74
CA ASN A 153 12.63 -4.70 -4.11
C ASN A 153 13.63 -3.56 -4.42
N GLU A 154 13.39 -2.36 -3.89
CA GLU A 154 14.31 -1.24 -4.07
C GLU A 154 15.65 -1.47 -3.37
N VAL A 155 15.66 -2.10 -2.18
CA VAL A 155 16.92 -2.50 -1.53
C VAL A 155 17.67 -3.51 -2.40
N GLN A 156 17.00 -4.54 -2.91
CA GLN A 156 17.65 -5.54 -3.76
C GLN A 156 18.23 -4.95 -5.05
N LYS A 157 17.55 -3.93 -5.60
CA LYS A 157 17.98 -3.23 -6.81
C LYS A 157 19.15 -2.28 -6.57
N GLN A 158 19.08 -1.46 -5.52
CA GLN A 158 20.05 -0.39 -5.27
C GLN A 158 21.25 -0.86 -4.42
N PHE A 159 21.05 -1.86 -3.56
CA PHE A 159 22.06 -2.42 -2.66
C PHE A 159 22.21 -3.94 -2.83
N PRO A 160 22.53 -4.43 -4.06
CA PRO A 160 22.52 -5.87 -4.37
C PRO A 160 23.53 -6.70 -3.59
N LYS A 161 24.55 -6.07 -2.98
CA LYS A 161 25.54 -6.75 -2.14
C LYS A 161 25.11 -6.87 -0.68
N ALA A 162 24.18 -6.02 -0.24
CA ALA A 162 23.70 -6.03 1.13
C ALA A 162 22.79 -7.22 1.43
N THR A 163 22.78 -7.66 2.67
CA THR A 163 21.83 -8.67 3.14
C THR A 163 20.47 -8.03 3.38
N LEU A 164 19.39 -8.62 2.84
CA LEU A 164 18.02 -8.21 3.09
C LEU A 164 17.28 -9.26 3.92
N ARG A 165 16.81 -8.88 5.11
CA ARG A 165 15.93 -9.70 5.96
C ARG A 165 14.50 -9.16 5.89
N GLN A 166 13.55 -10.05 5.63
CA GLN A 166 12.14 -9.69 5.48
C GLN A 166 11.31 -10.26 6.63
N PHE A 167 10.44 -9.45 7.19
CA PHE A 167 9.56 -9.80 8.32
C PHE A 167 8.09 -9.63 7.92
N ASP A 168 7.20 -10.37 8.57
CA ASP A 168 5.77 -10.29 8.29
C ASP A 168 5.14 -9.00 8.86
N ASP A 169 5.78 -8.40 9.87
CA ASP A 169 5.38 -7.14 10.49
C ASP A 169 6.47 -6.06 10.35
N ALA A 170 6.04 -4.83 10.03
CA ALA A 170 6.95 -3.69 9.90
C ALA A 170 7.55 -3.27 11.25
N ALA A 171 6.81 -3.39 12.34
CA ALA A 171 7.31 -3.03 13.66
C ALA A 171 8.48 -3.94 14.07
N ILE A 172 8.42 -5.22 13.74
CA ILE A 172 9.54 -6.17 13.96
C ILE A 172 10.76 -5.76 13.12
N ALA A 173 10.55 -5.38 11.85
CA ALA A 173 11.64 -4.92 11.00
C ALA A 173 12.36 -3.68 11.56
N PHE A 174 11.62 -2.70 12.10
CA PHE A 174 12.19 -1.54 12.78
C PHE A 174 12.86 -1.92 14.11
N GLN A 175 12.28 -2.86 14.88
CA GLN A 175 12.84 -3.31 16.14
C GLN A 175 14.23 -3.95 15.98
N GLU A 176 14.48 -4.63 14.86
CA GLU A 176 15.80 -5.20 14.55
C GLU A 176 16.88 -4.12 14.44
N VAL A 177 16.52 -2.94 13.92
CA VAL A 177 17.42 -1.77 13.84
C VAL A 177 17.66 -1.18 15.24
N ILE A 178 16.61 -1.06 16.07
CA ILE A 178 16.71 -0.62 17.47
C ILE A 178 17.65 -1.53 18.26
N ASN A 179 17.48 -2.84 18.11
CA ASN A 179 18.27 -3.86 18.81
C ASN A 179 19.73 -3.94 18.32
N GLY A 180 20.05 -3.27 17.21
CA GLY A 180 21.38 -3.35 16.59
C GLY A 180 21.64 -4.67 15.87
N ASN A 181 20.60 -5.38 15.45
CA ASN A 181 20.65 -6.61 14.66
C ASN A 181 20.63 -6.33 13.14
N ALA A 182 20.33 -5.10 12.75
CA ALA A 182 20.34 -4.63 11.36
C ALA A 182 20.84 -3.20 11.27
N HIS A 183 21.45 -2.86 10.14
CA HIS A 183 22.00 -1.54 9.87
C HIS A 183 20.92 -0.52 9.53
N ALA A 184 19.92 -0.93 8.74
CA ALA A 184 18.85 -0.05 8.30
C ALA A 184 17.54 -0.81 8.07
N SER A 185 16.43 -0.08 8.13
CA SER A 185 15.10 -0.56 7.73
C SER A 185 14.50 0.39 6.71
N VAL A 186 13.79 -0.17 5.73
CA VAL A 186 13.12 0.58 4.67
C VAL A 186 11.63 0.31 4.68
N ALA A 187 10.85 1.35 4.45
CA ALA A 187 9.39 1.26 4.34
C ALA A 187 8.84 2.48 3.59
N SER A 188 7.54 2.47 3.31
CA SER A 188 6.85 3.68 2.83
C SER A 188 6.82 4.75 3.93
N GLU A 189 7.13 5.99 3.54
CA GLU A 189 6.99 7.12 4.45
C GLU A 189 5.50 7.31 4.85
N PRO A 190 5.24 7.80 6.06
CA PRO A 190 6.17 8.38 7.03
C PRO A 190 6.74 7.40 8.08
N ALA A 191 6.60 6.08 7.91
CA ALA A 191 6.99 5.13 8.96
C ALA A 191 8.49 5.18 9.32
N PRO A 192 9.46 5.23 8.38
CA PRO A 192 10.87 5.41 8.72
C PRO A 192 11.16 6.73 9.45
N THR A 193 10.53 7.83 9.01
CA THR A 193 10.64 9.12 9.69
C THR A 193 10.12 9.05 11.13
N PHE A 194 8.96 8.44 11.35
CA PHE A 194 8.41 8.30 12.71
C PHE A 194 9.24 7.36 13.58
N ALA A 195 9.75 6.25 13.04
CA ALA A 195 10.66 5.36 13.76
C ALA A 195 11.90 6.11 14.25
N THR A 196 12.47 6.98 13.40
CA THR A 196 13.61 7.83 13.76
C THR A 196 13.25 8.85 14.84
N LEU A 197 12.09 9.52 14.71
CA LEU A 197 11.63 10.53 15.68
C LEU A 197 11.24 9.92 17.03
N GLN A 198 10.78 8.68 17.06
CA GLN A 198 10.45 7.98 18.31
C GLN A 198 11.67 7.49 19.06
N ASN A 199 12.75 7.19 18.34
CA ASN A 199 13.98 6.61 18.90
C ASN A 199 15.23 7.41 18.47
N PRO A 200 15.28 8.73 18.74
CA PRO A 200 16.33 9.61 18.20
C PRO A 200 17.74 9.27 18.71
N GLU A 201 17.85 8.57 19.85
CA GLU A 201 19.13 8.12 20.38
C GLU A 201 19.69 6.91 19.64
N GLN A 202 18.83 6.03 19.12
CA GLN A 202 19.20 4.80 18.44
C GLN A 202 19.17 4.92 16.92
N HIS A 203 18.35 5.81 16.38
CA HIS A 203 18.05 5.91 14.96
C HIS A 203 18.55 7.21 14.33
N VAL A 204 18.85 7.15 13.04
CA VAL A 204 19.15 8.28 12.16
C VAL A 204 18.54 8.02 10.77
N GLN A 205 18.19 9.07 10.08
CA GLN A 205 17.91 9.01 8.64
C GLN A 205 19.24 9.25 7.89
N PRO A 206 19.80 8.24 7.19
CA PRO A 206 21.07 8.39 6.49
C PRO A 206 20.94 9.29 5.25
N THR A 207 19.73 9.47 4.77
CA THR A 207 19.36 10.37 3.66
C THR A 207 17.98 10.96 3.90
N LYS A 208 17.72 12.12 3.29
CA LYS A 208 16.37 12.71 3.17
C LYS A 208 15.72 12.41 1.82
N ASP A 209 16.50 11.88 0.88
CA ASP A 209 15.98 11.47 -0.43
C ASP A 209 15.30 10.11 -0.32
N TYR A 210 14.24 9.93 -1.09
CA TYR A 210 13.55 8.65 -1.18
C TYR A 210 14.30 7.70 -2.11
N LEU A 211 14.38 6.42 -1.73
CA LEU A 211 14.86 5.36 -2.62
C LEU A 211 13.97 5.19 -3.85
N LEU A 212 12.69 5.46 -3.66
CA LEU A 212 11.67 5.41 -4.70
C LEU A 212 10.60 6.46 -4.38
N ASN A 213 10.25 7.30 -5.34
CA ASN A 213 9.02 8.07 -5.28
C ASN A 213 7.87 7.16 -5.68
N GLY A 214 6.87 7.07 -4.85
CA GLY A 214 5.72 6.19 -5.04
C GLY A 214 4.39 6.93 -5.05
N SER A 215 3.40 6.27 -5.55
CA SER A 215 2.00 6.65 -5.42
C SER A 215 1.18 5.42 -5.09
N GLU A 216 0.14 5.59 -4.30
CA GLU A 216 -0.75 4.54 -3.86
C GLU A 216 -2.11 4.68 -4.55
N GLY A 217 -2.63 3.55 -5.04
CA GLY A 217 -3.94 3.43 -5.67
C GLY A 217 -4.80 2.38 -4.97
N MET A 218 -6.10 2.51 -5.08
CA MET A 218 -7.01 1.42 -4.76
C MET A 218 -6.85 0.35 -5.84
N ALA A 219 -6.90 -0.93 -5.47
CA ALA A 219 -6.76 -2.01 -6.45
C ALA A 219 -8.00 -2.89 -6.50
N LEU A 220 -8.43 -3.21 -7.71
CA LEU A 220 -9.51 -4.12 -8.03
C LEU A 220 -9.00 -5.30 -8.85
N ARG A 221 -9.80 -6.38 -8.93
CA ARG A 221 -9.58 -7.44 -9.91
C ARG A 221 -9.61 -6.85 -11.32
N LYS A 222 -8.82 -7.42 -12.21
CA LYS A 222 -8.76 -6.98 -13.61
C LYS A 222 -10.11 -7.10 -14.33
N GLY A 223 -10.31 -6.15 -15.26
CA GLY A 223 -11.42 -6.20 -16.21
C GLY A 223 -12.70 -5.51 -15.74
N ASP A 224 -12.62 -4.59 -14.77
CA ASP A 224 -13.74 -3.77 -14.32
C ASP A 224 -13.47 -2.26 -14.49
N PRO A 225 -13.39 -1.78 -15.75
CA PRO A 225 -13.09 -0.38 -16.03
C PRO A 225 -14.16 0.59 -15.50
N ASP A 226 -15.40 0.15 -15.34
CA ASP A 226 -16.48 1.00 -14.85
C ASP A 226 -16.35 1.27 -13.36
N SER A 227 -15.99 0.25 -12.56
CA SER A 227 -15.69 0.46 -11.13
C SER A 227 -14.42 1.28 -10.93
N ILE A 228 -13.40 1.12 -11.77
CA ILE A 228 -12.21 2.00 -11.78
C ILE A 228 -12.62 3.44 -12.05
N ALA A 229 -13.38 3.70 -13.12
CA ALA A 229 -13.82 5.06 -13.46
C ALA A 229 -14.66 5.71 -12.35
N PHE A 230 -15.53 4.92 -11.69
CA PHE A 230 -16.29 5.40 -10.53
C PHE A 230 -15.38 5.81 -9.37
N LEU A 231 -14.40 4.98 -9.03
CA LEU A 231 -13.46 5.25 -7.93
C LEU A 231 -12.54 6.42 -8.28
N ASP A 232 -12.12 6.56 -9.54
CA ASP A 232 -11.32 7.70 -10.00
C ASP A 232 -12.09 9.02 -9.86
N ALA A 233 -13.37 9.03 -10.22
CA ALA A 233 -14.23 10.20 -10.03
C ALA A 233 -14.42 10.52 -8.52
N TRP A 234 -14.56 9.50 -7.68
CA TRP A 234 -14.62 9.67 -6.23
C TRP A 234 -13.31 10.26 -5.67
N ILE A 235 -12.14 9.75 -6.10
CA ILE A 235 -10.83 10.26 -5.72
C ILE A 235 -10.66 11.73 -6.13
N ALA A 236 -11.05 12.06 -7.36
CA ALA A 236 -11.01 13.44 -7.86
C ALA A 236 -11.83 14.38 -6.94
N LYS A 237 -13.08 14.01 -6.63
CA LYS A 237 -13.95 14.78 -5.72
C LYS A 237 -13.35 14.90 -4.32
N ALA A 238 -12.76 13.84 -3.78
CA ALA A 238 -12.12 13.85 -2.46
C ALA A 238 -10.84 14.72 -2.43
N ASN A 239 -10.11 14.81 -3.55
CA ASN A 239 -8.98 15.73 -3.73
C ASN A 239 -9.46 17.18 -3.84
N ASP A 240 -10.45 17.46 -4.70
CA ASP A 240 -10.96 18.82 -4.96
C ASP A 240 -11.57 19.44 -3.69
N SER A 241 -12.20 18.63 -2.84
CA SER A 241 -12.70 19.08 -1.53
C SER A 241 -11.58 19.34 -0.50
N GLY A 242 -10.34 18.95 -0.79
CA GLY A 242 -9.21 19.04 0.15
C GLY A 242 -9.20 17.97 1.23
N TRP A 243 -10.20 17.07 1.26
CA TRP A 243 -10.35 16.06 2.31
C TRP A 243 -9.18 15.07 2.36
N LEU A 244 -8.72 14.56 1.21
CA LEU A 244 -7.56 13.65 1.17
C LEU A 244 -6.29 14.33 1.69
N LYS A 245 -6.08 15.61 1.35
CA LYS A 245 -4.94 16.38 1.86
C LYS A 245 -5.02 16.54 3.37
N GLU A 246 -6.19 16.92 3.91
CA GLU A 246 -6.41 17.08 5.36
C GLU A 246 -6.10 15.77 6.10
N ARG A 247 -6.61 14.62 5.63
CA ARG A 247 -6.36 13.32 6.26
C ARG A 247 -4.89 12.91 6.19
N ARG A 248 -4.21 13.16 5.06
CA ARG A 248 -2.77 12.93 4.93
C ARG A 248 -1.97 13.79 5.89
N ASP A 249 -2.29 15.09 5.98
CA ASP A 249 -1.58 16.00 6.89
C ASP A 249 -1.77 15.55 8.34
N TYR A 250 -2.98 15.13 8.73
CA TYR A 250 -3.25 14.59 10.06
C TYR A 250 -2.44 13.31 10.34
N TRP A 251 -2.49 12.30 9.46
CA TRP A 251 -1.86 11.02 9.72
C TRP A 251 -0.35 11.00 9.47
N PHE A 252 0.14 11.76 8.48
CA PHE A 252 1.52 11.63 7.99
C PHE A 252 2.44 12.78 8.42
N ARG A 253 1.89 13.91 8.82
CA ARG A 253 2.68 15.10 9.22
C ARG A 253 2.49 15.48 10.67
N SER A 254 1.28 15.33 11.22
CA SER A 254 1.05 15.51 12.65
C SER A 254 1.32 14.20 13.41
N ARG A 255 1.39 14.31 14.72
CA ARG A 255 1.45 13.16 15.64
C ARG A 255 0.33 13.25 16.68
N ASP A 256 -0.70 14.03 16.44
CA ASP A 256 -1.82 14.24 17.35
C ASP A 256 -2.57 12.94 17.65
N TRP A 257 -2.54 12.01 16.70
CA TRP A 257 -3.08 10.66 16.81
C TRP A 257 -2.23 9.71 17.67
N ALA A 258 -0.95 10.03 17.93
CA ALA A 258 -0.03 9.09 18.60
C ALA A 258 -0.49 8.70 20.01
N GLY A 259 -1.19 9.60 20.70
CA GLY A 259 -1.79 9.30 22.01
C GLY A 259 -2.97 8.33 21.97
N THR A 260 -3.53 8.02 20.81
CA THR A 260 -4.69 7.13 20.63
C THR A 260 -4.30 5.67 20.41
N ILE A 261 -3.06 5.39 20.06
CA ILE A 261 -2.53 4.03 19.86
C ILE A 261 -1.80 3.53 21.11
N PRO A 262 -1.64 2.19 21.23
CA PRO A 262 -0.93 1.57 22.37
C PRO A 262 0.49 2.05 22.54
#